data_27d7fcd2e1da594941e80b4672c2601f
#
_entry.id   27d7fcd2e1da594941e80b4672c2601f
#
_cell.length_a   1.000
_cell.length_b   1.000
_cell.length_c   1.000
_cell.angle_alpha   90.00
_cell.angle_beta   90.00
_cell.angle_gamma   90.00
#
_symmetry.space_group_name_H-M   'P 1'
#
loop_
_entity.id
_entity.type
_entity.pdbx_description
1 polymer ?
#
loop_
_entity_poly.entity_id
_entity_poly.type
_entity_poly.pdbx_seq_one_letter_code
_entity_poly.pdbx_strand_id
1 'polypeptide(L)'
;MNFPLYSIVFAYFFFYLLLMADFCTFADTFKNYTIYFYYLMKFNLLSIIAFSIILFITGCSCGGNEYESRIEKPEKAHRIANINFKREFNDLNDEHLAAAKKIGVAAHGVENILEDDILDKLEPLNDEEAYVVDELTHSSPYLVPRASELLSEIGRSFQDSLVAHHLPPYKVIVTSVLRTGKDVKKLGRRNLNASKNSAHCFATTFDITYKRFHALSDEDEVEQIKLKLVLGEVLRDLKKQGRCYVKHEVKQACFHITAR
;
A
#
# COMPACT_ATOMS: atom_id res chain seq x y z
N MET A 1 25.74 9.29 -19.94
CA MET A 1 25.67 8.89 -21.36
C MET A 1 26.07 7.41 -21.43
N ASN A 2 25.11 6.50 -21.43
CA ASN A 2 25.36 5.06 -21.55
C ASN A 2 25.24 4.70 -23.04
N PHE A 3 26.35 4.45 -23.70
CA PHE A 3 26.37 3.85 -25.05
C PHE A 3 25.98 2.37 -24.89
N PRO A 4 25.03 1.86 -25.68
CA PRO A 4 24.61 0.47 -25.55
C PRO A 4 25.75 -0.47 -26.01
N LEU A 5 25.95 -1.53 -25.25
CA LEU A 5 27.01 -2.56 -25.42
C LEU A 5 27.12 -3.10 -26.86
N TYR A 6 26.03 -3.06 -27.61
CA TYR A 6 25.94 -3.48 -29.01
C TYR A 6 26.78 -2.64 -29.97
N SER A 7 27.02 -1.34 -29.69
CA SER A 7 27.83 -0.47 -30.55
C SER A 7 29.32 -0.81 -30.49
N ILE A 8 29.79 -1.30 -29.35
CA ILE A 8 31.18 -1.67 -29.11
C ILE A 8 31.48 -3.02 -29.78
N VAL A 9 30.59 -3.99 -29.65
CA VAL A 9 30.73 -5.33 -30.29
C VAL A 9 30.73 -5.18 -31.83
N PHE A 10 29.92 -4.27 -32.37
CA PHE A 10 29.82 -4.01 -33.79
C PHE A 10 31.07 -3.38 -34.36
N ALA A 11 31.68 -2.44 -33.63
CA ALA A 11 32.96 -1.79 -34.02
C ALA A 11 34.12 -2.80 -34.05
N TYR A 12 34.20 -3.70 -33.07
CA TYR A 12 35.23 -4.75 -33.03
C TYR A 12 35.06 -5.80 -34.12
N PHE A 13 33.84 -6.20 -34.45
CA PHE A 13 33.57 -7.14 -35.52
C PHE A 13 33.91 -6.57 -36.90
N PHE A 14 33.65 -5.29 -37.13
CA PHE A 14 33.96 -4.61 -38.38
C PHE A 14 35.49 -4.39 -38.55
N PHE A 15 36.20 -4.12 -37.47
CA PHE A 15 37.64 -3.98 -37.46
C PHE A 15 38.37 -5.31 -37.71
N TYR A 16 37.83 -6.42 -37.21
CA TYR A 16 38.36 -7.77 -37.44
C TYR A 16 38.15 -8.23 -38.87
N LEU A 17 37.07 -7.89 -39.52
CA LEU A 17 36.78 -8.17 -40.93
C LEU A 17 37.68 -7.40 -41.87
N LEU A 18 38.08 -6.19 -41.53
CA LEU A 18 39.01 -5.34 -42.31
C LEU A 18 40.44 -5.86 -42.27
N LEU A 19 40.84 -6.59 -41.24
CA LEU A 19 42.20 -7.13 -41.07
C LEU A 19 42.42 -8.47 -41.74
N MET A 20 41.39 -9.17 -42.21
CA MET A 20 41.49 -10.55 -42.74
C MET A 20 41.20 -10.72 -44.24
N ALA A 21 41.08 -9.66 -45.02
CA ALA A 21 40.71 -9.76 -46.43
C ALA A 21 41.80 -9.33 -47.40
N ASP A 22 42.36 -10.26 -48.16
CA ASP A 22 43.09 -9.98 -49.39
C ASP A 22 42.17 -9.32 -50.42
N PHE A 23 42.66 -8.23 -51.02
CA PHE A 23 41.88 -7.23 -51.77
C PHE A 23 41.18 -7.70 -53.03
N CYS A 24 41.44 -8.92 -53.56
CA CYS A 24 40.86 -9.42 -54.81
C CYS A 24 39.60 -10.24 -54.65
N THR A 25 39.29 -10.80 -53.44
CA THR A 25 38.06 -11.55 -53.15
C THR A 25 36.97 -10.74 -52.48
N PHE A 26 37.28 -9.48 -52.17
CA PHE A 26 36.46 -8.60 -51.32
C PHE A 26 35.17 -8.12 -52.00
N ALA A 27 35.18 -7.87 -53.30
CA ALA A 27 34.03 -7.25 -53.98
C ALA A 27 32.82 -8.20 -54.10
N ASP A 28 33.05 -9.49 -54.43
CA ASP A 28 31.95 -10.45 -54.56
C ASP A 28 31.41 -10.96 -53.22
N THR A 29 32.29 -11.04 -52.22
CA THR A 29 31.90 -11.43 -50.87
C THR A 29 31.07 -10.29 -50.23
N PHE A 30 31.49 -9.01 -50.46
CA PHE A 30 30.80 -7.85 -49.91
C PHE A 30 29.36 -7.72 -50.46
N LYS A 31 29.12 -8.04 -51.72
CA LYS A 31 27.79 -8.00 -52.35
C LYS A 31 26.83 -9.01 -51.74
N ASN A 32 27.33 -10.19 -51.43
CA ASN A 32 26.51 -11.25 -50.78
C ASN A 32 26.25 -10.92 -49.32
N TYR A 33 27.20 -10.35 -48.56
CA TYR A 33 27.00 -9.94 -47.19
C TYR A 33 26.07 -8.72 -47.04
N THR A 34 26.10 -7.74 -47.98
CA THR A 34 25.14 -6.63 -47.99
C THR A 34 23.72 -7.10 -48.25
N ILE A 35 23.53 -8.06 -49.13
CA ILE A 35 22.20 -8.65 -49.38
C ILE A 35 21.72 -9.41 -48.14
N TYR A 36 22.58 -10.24 -47.53
CA TYR A 36 22.28 -10.98 -46.33
C TYR A 36 21.97 -10.06 -45.15
N PHE A 37 22.73 -8.99 -44.97
CA PHE A 37 22.52 -7.95 -43.94
C PHE A 37 21.22 -7.16 -44.17
N TYR A 38 20.88 -6.87 -45.41
CA TYR A 38 19.63 -6.24 -45.78
C TYR A 38 18.42 -7.13 -45.42
N TYR A 39 18.46 -8.44 -45.66
CA TYR A 39 17.42 -9.39 -45.27
C TYR A 39 17.38 -9.57 -43.76
N LEU A 40 18.52 -9.62 -43.08
CA LEU A 40 18.57 -9.73 -41.62
C LEU A 40 18.01 -8.46 -40.92
N MET A 41 18.33 -7.27 -41.43
CA MET A 41 17.75 -6.00 -40.95
C MET A 41 16.25 -5.92 -41.22
N LYS A 42 15.79 -6.38 -42.36
CA LYS A 42 14.37 -6.42 -42.71
C LYS A 42 13.59 -7.40 -41.80
N PHE A 43 14.20 -8.56 -41.51
CA PHE A 43 13.61 -9.56 -40.63
C PHE A 43 13.54 -9.04 -39.18
N ASN A 44 14.59 -8.39 -38.68
CA ASN A 44 14.59 -7.77 -37.37
C ASN A 44 13.62 -6.59 -37.28
N LEU A 45 13.52 -5.76 -38.33
CA LEU A 45 12.57 -4.65 -38.36
C LEU A 45 11.11 -5.14 -38.33
N LEU A 46 10.79 -6.21 -39.09
CA LEU A 46 9.46 -6.85 -39.07
C LEU A 46 9.18 -7.49 -37.72
N SER A 47 10.17 -8.12 -37.07
CA SER A 47 10.05 -8.66 -35.72
C SER A 47 9.83 -7.57 -34.67
N ILE A 48 10.55 -6.45 -34.76
CA ILE A 48 10.37 -5.31 -33.87
C ILE A 48 9.00 -4.68 -34.05
N ILE A 49 8.54 -4.52 -35.30
CA ILE A 49 7.20 -4.00 -35.59
C ILE A 49 6.12 -4.97 -35.11
N ALA A 50 6.27 -6.27 -35.30
CA ALA A 50 5.34 -7.29 -34.82
C ALA A 50 5.31 -7.33 -33.28
N PHE A 51 6.47 -7.23 -32.63
CA PHE A 51 6.58 -7.17 -31.17
C PHE A 51 6.01 -5.87 -30.61
N SER A 52 6.21 -4.74 -31.29
CA SER A 52 5.59 -3.44 -30.92
C SER A 52 4.08 -3.46 -31.08
N ILE A 53 3.56 -4.12 -32.13
CA ILE A 53 2.10 -4.27 -32.34
C ILE A 53 1.50 -5.19 -31.27
N ILE A 54 2.17 -6.27 -30.90
CA ILE A 54 1.73 -7.16 -29.81
C ILE A 54 1.74 -6.40 -28.48
N LEU A 55 2.79 -5.62 -28.18
CA LEU A 55 2.85 -4.74 -27.01
C LEU A 55 1.76 -3.65 -27.03
N PHE A 56 1.39 -3.13 -28.20
CA PHE A 56 0.32 -2.14 -28.32
C PHE A 56 -1.08 -2.74 -28.16
N ILE A 57 -1.28 -4.00 -28.61
CA ILE A 57 -2.56 -4.70 -28.45
C ILE A 57 -2.75 -5.19 -27.02
N THR A 58 -1.66 -5.55 -26.31
CA THR A 58 -1.70 -5.92 -24.88
C THR A 58 -1.62 -4.71 -23.95
N GLY A 59 -1.19 -3.54 -24.43
CA GLY A 59 -1.00 -2.31 -23.64
C GLY A 59 -2.17 -1.32 -23.69
N CYS A 60 -3.22 -1.55 -24.45
CA CYS A 60 -4.47 -0.78 -24.41
C CYS A 60 -5.50 -1.44 -23.48
N SER A 61 -5.09 -1.81 -22.26
CA SER A 61 -5.98 -1.78 -21.12
C SER A 61 -5.89 -0.36 -20.56
N CYS A 62 -6.89 0.45 -20.79
CA CYS A 62 -7.10 1.69 -20.06
C CYS A 62 -7.08 1.31 -18.58
N GLY A 63 -6.01 1.71 -17.88
CA GLY A 63 -5.84 1.43 -16.46
C GLY A 63 -6.81 2.26 -15.62
N GLY A 64 -8.06 1.82 -15.55
CA GLY A 64 -8.78 1.93 -14.29
C GLY A 64 -8.08 0.96 -13.35
N ASN A 65 -7.70 1.39 -12.16
CA ASN A 65 -7.28 0.50 -11.08
C ASN A 65 -8.49 -0.37 -10.71
N GLU A 66 -8.73 -1.40 -11.51
CA GLU A 66 -9.75 -2.38 -11.21
C GLU A 66 -9.24 -3.16 -10.00
N TYR A 67 -9.94 -3.02 -8.88
CA TYR A 67 -9.64 -3.77 -7.66
C TYR A 67 -9.76 -5.26 -7.94
N GLU A 68 -8.64 -5.95 -7.92
CA GLU A 68 -8.60 -7.41 -8.05
C GLU A 68 -8.81 -8.03 -6.66
N SER A 69 -9.96 -8.67 -6.47
CA SER A 69 -10.29 -9.35 -5.23
C SER A 69 -9.40 -10.58 -5.01
N ARG A 70 -8.91 -10.75 -3.77
CA ARG A 70 -8.15 -11.94 -3.36
C ARG A 70 -9.01 -13.15 -3.08
N ILE A 71 -10.32 -12.96 -2.98
CA ILE A 71 -11.27 -14.04 -2.74
C ILE A 71 -12.27 -14.13 -3.89
N GLU A 72 -12.74 -15.33 -4.16
CA GLU A 72 -13.84 -15.56 -5.10
C GLU A 72 -15.16 -15.05 -4.48
N LYS A 73 -15.94 -14.29 -5.28
CA LYS A 73 -17.24 -13.79 -4.86
C LYS A 73 -18.20 -14.97 -4.66
N PRO A 74 -18.78 -15.15 -3.46
CA PRO A 74 -19.68 -16.26 -3.19
C PRO A 74 -20.97 -16.14 -4.02
N GLU A 75 -21.60 -17.29 -4.34
CA GLU A 75 -22.85 -17.33 -5.10
C GLU A 75 -23.97 -16.49 -4.42
N LYS A 76 -24.01 -16.53 -3.09
CA LYS A 76 -24.97 -15.75 -2.29
C LYS A 76 -24.24 -14.81 -1.35
N ALA A 77 -24.67 -13.54 -1.32
CA ALA A 77 -24.14 -12.57 -0.39
C ALA A 77 -24.28 -13.03 1.07
N HIS A 78 -23.20 -12.91 1.81
CA HIS A 78 -23.24 -13.12 3.26
C HIS A 78 -24.09 -12.04 3.92
N ARG A 79 -24.78 -12.40 5.01
CA ARG A 79 -25.54 -11.43 5.78
C ARG A 79 -24.61 -10.62 6.68
N ILE A 80 -24.66 -9.29 6.59
CA ILE A 80 -23.93 -8.40 7.49
C ILE A 80 -24.45 -8.58 8.93
N ALA A 81 -23.52 -8.80 9.88
CA ALA A 81 -23.88 -8.97 11.27
C ALA A 81 -24.33 -7.65 11.92
N ASN A 82 -25.31 -7.72 12.79
CA ASN A 82 -25.67 -6.58 13.63
C ASN A 82 -24.70 -6.50 14.82
N ILE A 83 -23.91 -5.43 14.90
CA ILE A 83 -22.87 -5.23 15.92
C ILE A 83 -23.27 -4.13 16.88
N ASN A 84 -23.28 -4.43 18.17
CA ASN A 84 -23.36 -3.42 19.20
C ASN A 84 -21.95 -2.86 19.49
N PHE A 85 -21.57 -1.82 18.78
CA PHE A 85 -20.22 -1.22 18.83
C PHE A 85 -19.80 -0.84 20.25
N LYS A 86 -20.72 -0.30 21.07
CA LYS A 86 -20.43 0.11 22.45
C LYS A 86 -20.09 -1.07 23.35
N ARG A 87 -20.71 -2.21 23.14
CA ARG A 87 -20.44 -3.42 23.91
C ARG A 87 -19.22 -4.16 23.40
N GLU A 88 -19.05 -4.24 22.08
CA GLU A 88 -18.01 -5.03 21.43
C GLU A 88 -16.64 -4.35 21.50
N PHE A 89 -16.61 -3.02 21.36
CA PHE A 89 -15.38 -2.23 21.25
C PHE A 89 -15.29 -1.22 22.39
N ASN A 90 -15.06 -1.71 23.59
CA ASN A 90 -14.97 -0.93 24.82
C ASN A 90 -13.70 -1.22 25.63
N ASP A 91 -12.64 -1.68 24.96
CA ASP A 91 -11.37 -1.97 25.62
C ASP A 91 -10.85 -0.73 26.37
N LEU A 92 -10.28 -0.97 27.55
CA LEU A 92 -9.86 0.10 28.43
C LEU A 92 -8.57 0.78 27.91
N ASN A 93 -8.46 2.08 28.13
CA ASN A 93 -7.26 2.82 27.74
C ASN A 93 -5.97 2.25 28.36
N ASP A 94 -6.05 1.68 29.56
CA ASP A 94 -4.92 1.07 30.25
C ASP A 94 -4.47 -0.22 29.57
N GLU A 95 -5.38 -0.99 28.97
CA GLU A 95 -5.06 -2.19 28.17
C GLU A 95 -4.34 -1.79 26.87
N HIS A 96 -4.86 -0.77 26.17
CA HIS A 96 -4.20 -0.19 25.01
C HIS A 96 -2.79 0.30 25.35
N LEU A 97 -2.64 1.06 26.44
CA LEU A 97 -1.35 1.60 26.87
C LEU A 97 -0.37 0.49 27.29
N ALA A 98 -0.85 -0.53 27.98
CA ALA A 98 -0.01 -1.66 28.39
C ALA A 98 0.53 -2.44 27.19
N ALA A 99 -0.33 -2.72 26.19
CA ALA A 99 0.08 -3.34 24.94
C ALA A 99 1.07 -2.45 24.17
N ALA A 100 0.76 -1.17 24.05
CA ALA A 100 1.62 -0.20 23.37
C ALA A 100 3.03 -0.14 23.98
N LYS A 101 3.15 -0.10 25.30
CA LYS A 101 4.44 -0.10 26.00
C LYS A 101 5.21 -1.39 25.81
N LYS A 102 4.54 -2.52 25.64
CA LYS A 102 5.17 -3.85 25.53
C LYS A 102 5.87 -4.06 24.18
N ILE A 103 5.28 -3.58 23.08
CA ILE A 103 5.75 -3.86 21.72
C ILE A 103 6.17 -2.62 20.93
N GLY A 104 5.90 -1.45 21.47
CA GLY A 104 6.09 -0.19 20.76
C GLY A 104 7.41 0.50 21.05
N VAL A 105 7.63 1.57 20.31
CA VAL A 105 8.76 2.50 20.45
C VAL A 105 8.24 3.82 21.00
N ALA A 106 8.76 4.25 22.14
CA ALA A 106 8.31 5.46 22.82
C ALA A 106 8.78 6.73 22.10
N ALA A 107 7.85 7.54 21.60
CA ALA A 107 8.13 8.83 20.95
C ALA A 107 7.64 10.06 21.76
N HIS A 108 7.10 9.86 22.95
CA HIS A 108 6.56 10.96 23.77
C HIS A 108 7.61 11.96 24.28
N GLY A 109 8.88 11.55 24.38
CA GLY A 109 10.01 12.41 24.76
C GLY A 109 10.70 13.11 23.59
N VAL A 110 10.31 12.79 22.36
CA VAL A 110 10.95 13.25 21.14
C VAL A 110 10.18 14.41 20.54
N GLU A 111 10.87 15.50 20.21
CA GLU A 111 10.28 16.65 19.52
C GLU A 111 10.18 16.42 18.01
N ASN A 112 11.12 15.67 17.44
CA ASN A 112 11.16 15.31 16.05
C ASN A 112 11.47 13.80 15.90
N ILE A 113 10.65 13.10 15.14
CA ILE A 113 10.76 11.65 14.90
C ILE A 113 11.97 11.28 14.05
N LEU A 114 12.59 12.26 13.39
CA LEU A 114 13.77 12.08 12.55
C LEU A 114 15.07 11.92 13.36
N GLU A 115 15.00 11.82 14.69
CA GLU A 115 16.13 11.40 15.52
C GLU A 115 16.39 9.90 15.29
N ASP A 116 17.58 9.60 14.80
CA ASP A 116 17.98 8.37 14.11
C ASP A 116 17.61 7.05 14.80
N ASP A 117 17.73 6.94 16.11
CA ASP A 117 17.50 5.69 16.88
C ASP A 117 16.04 5.22 16.92
N ILE A 118 15.08 6.09 16.60
CA ILE A 118 13.65 5.77 16.60
C ILE A 118 13.18 5.39 15.22
N LEU A 119 13.61 6.13 14.20
CA LEU A 119 13.15 5.96 12.84
C LEU A 119 13.47 4.57 12.27
N ASP A 120 14.65 4.03 12.60
CA ASP A 120 15.08 2.69 12.16
C ASP A 120 14.18 1.54 12.68
N LYS A 121 13.34 1.81 13.69
CA LYS A 121 12.41 0.84 14.27
C LYS A 121 10.98 1.01 13.77
N LEU A 122 10.76 1.96 12.87
CA LEU A 122 9.43 2.36 12.39
C LEU A 122 9.33 2.19 10.88
N GLU A 123 8.14 1.85 10.43
CA GLU A 123 7.77 1.81 9.03
C GLU A 123 6.97 3.06 8.67
N PRO A 124 7.32 3.77 7.59
CA PRO A 124 6.53 4.88 7.09
C PRO A 124 5.22 4.35 6.47
N LEU A 125 4.12 5.03 6.77
CA LEU A 125 2.82 4.75 6.16
C LEU A 125 2.60 5.66 4.97
N ASN A 126 2.24 5.04 3.86
CA ASN A 126 1.77 5.69 2.63
C ASN A 126 0.43 5.07 2.25
N ASP A 127 -0.23 5.62 1.25
CA ASP A 127 -1.42 5.00 0.69
C ASP A 127 -1.06 3.64 0.09
N GLU A 128 -1.86 2.62 0.43
CA GLU A 128 -1.70 1.26 -0.06
C GLU A 128 -2.99 0.77 -0.74
N GLU A 129 -2.95 -0.45 -1.30
CA GLU A 129 -4.15 -1.08 -1.87
C GLU A 129 -5.26 -1.28 -0.82
N ALA A 130 -4.89 -1.49 0.44
CA ALA A 130 -5.79 -1.84 1.53
C ALA A 130 -6.32 -0.62 2.30
N TYR A 131 -5.60 0.48 2.33
CA TYR A 131 -5.96 1.68 3.07
C TYR A 131 -5.40 2.96 2.44
N VAL A 132 -5.95 4.11 2.84
CA VAL A 132 -5.40 5.44 2.57
C VAL A 132 -5.12 6.16 3.88
N VAL A 133 -4.14 7.05 3.87
CA VAL A 133 -3.77 7.88 5.02
C VAL A 133 -4.28 9.29 4.79
N ASP A 134 -5.15 9.78 5.68
CA ASP A 134 -5.68 11.14 5.62
C ASP A 134 -4.57 12.18 5.91
N GLU A 135 -4.83 13.45 5.65
CA GLU A 135 -3.91 14.53 6.05
C GLU A 135 -3.72 14.54 7.58
N LEU A 136 -2.53 14.16 8.03
CA LEU A 136 -2.19 14.05 9.45
C LEU A 136 -1.71 15.38 10.01
N THR A 137 -2.58 16.08 10.73
CA THR A 137 -2.24 17.42 11.32
C THR A 137 -1.60 17.34 12.71
N HIS A 138 -1.78 16.22 13.42
CA HIS A 138 -1.41 16.05 14.84
C HIS A 138 -0.83 14.65 15.13
N SER A 139 -0.31 14.00 14.13
CA SER A 139 0.40 12.72 14.21
C SER A 139 1.34 12.57 13.04
N SER A 140 2.29 11.67 13.15
CA SER A 140 3.28 11.36 12.12
C SER A 140 2.99 9.98 11.52
N PRO A 141 3.13 9.78 10.19
CA PRO A 141 2.72 8.56 9.50
C PRO A 141 3.73 7.42 9.69
N TYR A 142 3.91 6.97 10.92
CA TYR A 142 4.85 5.90 11.25
C TYR A 142 4.23 4.92 12.25
N LEU A 143 4.47 3.62 12.03
CA LEU A 143 4.13 2.54 12.95
C LEU A 143 5.33 1.59 13.15
N VAL A 144 5.32 0.83 14.23
CA VAL A 144 6.20 -0.35 14.32
C VAL A 144 5.72 -1.41 13.33
N PRO A 145 6.61 -2.29 12.79
CA PRO A 145 6.27 -3.28 11.76
C PRO A 145 5.01 -4.09 12.08
N ARG A 146 4.87 -4.56 13.32
CA ARG A 146 3.71 -5.34 13.76
C ARG A 146 2.39 -4.57 13.67
N ALA A 147 2.39 -3.26 13.90
CA ALA A 147 1.18 -2.44 13.82
C ALA A 147 0.86 -2.06 12.37
N SER A 148 1.87 -1.85 11.54
CA SER A 148 1.76 -1.65 10.09
C SER A 148 1.14 -2.90 9.42
N GLU A 149 1.66 -4.10 9.76
CA GLU A 149 1.12 -5.38 9.30
C GLU A 149 -0.36 -5.56 9.70
N LEU A 150 -0.72 -5.23 10.95
CA LEU A 150 -2.11 -5.29 11.42
C LEU A 150 -3.01 -4.33 10.64
N LEU A 151 -2.56 -3.11 10.35
CA LEU A 151 -3.34 -2.15 9.56
C LEU A 151 -3.62 -2.69 8.15
N SER A 152 -2.59 -3.22 7.48
CA SER A 152 -2.72 -3.85 6.18
C SER A 152 -3.64 -5.08 6.22
N GLU A 153 -3.58 -5.89 7.29
CA GLU A 153 -4.48 -7.02 7.51
C GLU A 153 -5.95 -6.57 7.67
N ILE A 154 -6.19 -5.51 8.44
CA ILE A 154 -7.54 -4.93 8.61
C ILE A 154 -8.09 -4.46 7.26
N GLY A 155 -7.31 -3.70 6.50
CA GLY A 155 -7.76 -3.17 5.22
C GLY A 155 -8.07 -4.26 4.20
N ARG A 156 -7.18 -5.25 4.07
CA ARG A 156 -7.39 -6.40 3.19
C ARG A 156 -8.59 -7.25 3.60
N SER A 157 -8.74 -7.53 4.90
CA SER A 157 -9.89 -8.29 5.41
C SER A 157 -11.22 -7.53 5.25
N PHE A 158 -11.17 -6.20 5.32
CA PHE A 158 -12.33 -5.36 5.04
C PHE A 158 -12.76 -5.48 3.57
N GLN A 159 -11.81 -5.42 2.63
CA GLN A 159 -12.08 -5.59 1.20
C GLN A 159 -12.63 -6.99 0.89
N ASP A 160 -12.02 -8.05 1.45
CA ASP A 160 -12.54 -9.42 1.29
C ASP A 160 -13.97 -9.55 1.84
N SER A 161 -14.24 -8.93 2.98
CA SER A 161 -15.59 -8.93 3.56
C SER A 161 -16.60 -8.19 2.68
N LEU A 162 -16.20 -7.08 2.04
CA LEU A 162 -17.06 -6.38 1.07
C LEU A 162 -17.44 -7.29 -0.10
N VAL A 163 -16.45 -8.03 -0.66
CA VAL A 163 -16.73 -9.01 -1.73
C VAL A 163 -17.70 -10.09 -1.25
N ALA A 164 -17.51 -10.64 -0.04
CA ALA A 164 -18.39 -11.66 0.52
C ALA A 164 -19.83 -11.15 0.74
N HIS A 165 -20.00 -9.86 0.99
CA HIS A 165 -21.30 -9.20 1.14
C HIS A 165 -21.88 -8.65 -0.18
N HIS A 166 -21.22 -8.89 -1.33
CA HIS A 166 -21.60 -8.35 -2.63
C HIS A 166 -21.68 -6.81 -2.66
N LEU A 167 -20.77 -6.16 -1.93
CA LEU A 167 -20.63 -4.71 -1.91
C LEU A 167 -19.47 -4.26 -2.80
N PRO A 168 -19.53 -3.06 -3.39
CA PRO A 168 -18.42 -2.48 -4.14
C PRO A 168 -17.17 -2.29 -3.27
N PRO A 169 -15.98 -2.19 -3.88
CA PRO A 169 -14.73 -2.12 -3.16
C PRO A 169 -14.48 -0.73 -2.56
N TYR A 170 -14.06 -0.71 -1.30
CA TYR A 170 -13.64 0.49 -0.57
C TYR A 170 -12.33 0.23 0.18
N LYS A 171 -11.58 1.31 0.45
CA LYS A 171 -10.46 1.31 1.41
C LYS A 171 -10.88 1.97 2.71
N VAL A 172 -10.28 1.50 3.82
CA VAL A 172 -10.37 2.21 5.10
C VAL A 172 -9.50 3.46 5.08
N ILE A 173 -9.84 4.47 5.90
CA ILE A 173 -9.12 5.74 5.99
C ILE A 173 -8.51 5.86 7.38
N VAL A 174 -7.18 5.99 7.45
CA VAL A 174 -6.41 6.21 8.68
C VAL A 174 -6.36 7.71 8.98
N THR A 175 -6.77 8.13 10.17
CA THR A 175 -6.90 9.54 10.54
C THR A 175 -5.94 9.99 11.65
N SER A 176 -5.30 9.08 12.35
CA SER A 176 -4.29 9.38 13.38
C SER A 176 -3.36 8.17 13.55
N VAL A 177 -2.08 8.45 13.81
CA VAL A 177 -1.05 7.42 13.96
C VAL A 177 -0.14 7.77 15.13
N LEU A 178 1.19 7.80 14.93
CA LEU A 178 2.17 8.11 15.95
C LEU A 178 2.09 9.58 16.39
N ARG A 179 2.10 9.81 17.70
CA ARG A 179 2.16 11.15 18.30
C ARG A 179 3.47 11.36 19.03
N THR A 180 4.22 12.33 18.60
CA THR A 180 5.43 12.81 19.31
C THR A 180 5.08 13.67 20.51
N GLY A 181 6.07 14.02 21.33
CA GLY A 181 5.89 14.99 22.41
C GLY A 181 5.37 16.34 21.92
N LYS A 182 5.79 16.78 20.72
CA LYS A 182 5.31 18.00 20.07
C LYS A 182 3.82 17.91 19.69
N ASP A 183 3.39 16.77 19.14
CA ASP A 183 1.99 16.54 18.77
C ASP A 183 1.08 16.54 19.99
N VAL A 184 1.51 15.89 21.08
CA VAL A 184 0.78 15.89 22.36
C VAL A 184 0.65 17.31 22.93
N LYS A 185 1.72 18.12 22.90
CA LYS A 185 1.68 19.53 23.33
C LYS A 185 0.71 20.36 22.48
N LYS A 186 0.71 20.14 21.15
CA LYS A 186 -0.19 20.83 20.20
C LYS A 186 -1.65 20.46 20.44
N LEU A 187 -1.93 19.17 20.65
CA LEU A 187 -3.27 18.66 20.99
C LEU A 187 -3.75 19.15 22.36
N GLY A 188 -2.88 19.15 23.38
CA GLY A 188 -3.22 19.59 24.74
C GLY A 188 -3.69 21.04 24.83
N ARG A 189 -3.34 21.89 23.87
CA ARG A 189 -3.87 23.26 23.76
C ARG A 189 -5.32 23.32 23.32
N ARG A 190 -5.83 22.27 22.66
CA ARG A 190 -7.19 22.17 22.11
C ARG A 190 -8.04 21.11 22.81
N ASN A 191 -7.42 20.11 23.42
CA ASN A 191 -8.08 18.98 24.06
C ASN A 191 -7.36 18.63 25.37
N LEU A 192 -8.00 18.96 26.49
CA LEU A 192 -7.48 18.67 27.85
C LEU A 192 -7.26 17.18 28.14
N ASN A 193 -7.85 16.29 27.32
CA ASN A 193 -7.67 14.84 27.44
C ASN A 193 -6.47 14.30 26.64
N ALA A 194 -5.72 15.16 25.94
CA ALA A 194 -4.48 14.74 25.29
C ALA A 194 -3.42 14.44 26.34
N SER A 195 -3.21 13.15 26.60
CA SER A 195 -2.29 12.66 27.65
C SER A 195 -0.94 12.26 27.05
N LYS A 196 0.14 12.54 27.79
CA LYS A 196 1.48 11.99 27.54
C LYS A 196 1.51 10.45 27.64
N ASN A 197 0.49 9.85 28.27
CA ASN A 197 0.28 8.42 28.40
C ASN A 197 -0.68 7.88 27.34
N SER A 198 -0.75 8.48 26.16
CA SER A 198 -1.53 7.94 25.03
C SER A 198 -0.80 6.76 24.39
N ALA A 199 -1.53 5.71 24.03
CA ALA A 199 -1.00 4.57 23.28
C ALA A 199 -0.41 5.00 21.91
N HIS A 200 -0.92 6.07 21.30
CA HIS A 200 -0.34 6.66 20.09
C HIS A 200 1.12 7.10 20.23
N CYS A 201 1.60 7.35 21.46
CA CYS A 201 3.00 7.75 21.67
C CYS A 201 4.00 6.60 21.54
N PHE A 202 3.54 5.40 21.19
CA PHE A 202 4.38 4.21 21.12
C PHE A 202 4.42 3.57 19.70
N ALA A 203 3.90 4.24 18.69
CA ALA A 203 3.86 3.77 17.29
C ALA A 203 3.16 2.41 17.07
N THR A 204 2.25 2.03 17.96
CA THR A 204 1.49 0.76 17.91
C THR A 204 0.01 0.96 17.67
N THR A 205 -0.41 2.22 17.62
CA THR A 205 -1.82 2.60 17.68
C THR A 205 -2.16 3.54 16.54
N PHE A 206 -3.31 3.28 15.93
CA PHE A 206 -3.84 4.09 14.85
C PHE A 206 -5.36 4.20 14.96
N ASP A 207 -5.91 5.27 14.38
CA ASP A 207 -7.34 5.53 14.33
C ASP A 207 -7.85 5.35 12.89
N ILE A 208 -8.88 4.53 12.70
CA ILE A 208 -9.60 4.37 11.43
C ILE A 208 -10.97 5.05 11.56
N THR A 209 -11.27 6.03 10.70
CA THR A 209 -12.60 6.65 10.71
C THR A 209 -13.66 5.68 10.20
N TYR A 210 -14.85 5.77 10.77
CA TYR A 210 -16.04 5.07 10.28
C TYR A 210 -17.10 6.02 9.67
N LYS A 211 -16.71 7.28 9.47
CA LYS A 211 -17.54 8.31 8.84
C LYS A 211 -17.32 8.42 7.34
N ARG A 212 -16.16 7.99 6.87
CA ARG A 212 -15.73 8.08 5.47
C ARG A 212 -14.98 6.80 5.10
N PHE A 213 -15.13 6.41 3.86
CA PHE A 213 -14.39 5.33 3.23
C PHE A 213 -13.97 5.80 1.85
N HIS A 214 -12.88 5.30 1.33
CA HIS A 214 -12.39 5.66 0.01
C HIS A 214 -12.92 4.65 -1.02
N ALA A 215 -13.84 5.09 -1.88
CA ALA A 215 -14.39 4.25 -2.95
C ALA A 215 -13.32 3.94 -4.00
N LEU A 216 -13.31 2.72 -4.52
CA LEU A 216 -12.42 2.27 -5.59
C LEU A 216 -13.14 2.13 -6.94
N SER A 217 -14.45 2.27 -6.97
CA SER A 217 -15.26 2.23 -8.18
C SER A 217 -16.29 3.37 -8.16
N ASP A 218 -16.81 3.69 -9.35
CA ASP A 218 -17.90 4.66 -9.54
C ASP A 218 -19.29 4.00 -9.41
N GLU A 219 -19.38 2.82 -8.80
CA GLU A 219 -20.65 2.16 -8.52
C GLU A 219 -21.49 2.94 -7.50
N ASP A 220 -22.74 2.52 -7.32
CA ASP A 220 -23.65 3.14 -6.38
C ASP A 220 -23.05 3.25 -4.97
N GLU A 221 -23.15 4.42 -4.36
CA GLU A 221 -22.63 4.70 -3.03
C GLU A 221 -23.29 3.79 -1.98
N VAL A 222 -22.48 3.10 -1.20
CA VAL A 222 -22.95 2.24 -0.12
C VAL A 222 -23.19 3.08 1.14
N GLU A 223 -24.34 2.86 1.78
CA GLU A 223 -24.63 3.51 3.05
C GLU A 223 -23.48 3.33 4.06
N GLN A 224 -23.00 4.43 4.62
CA GLN A 224 -21.91 4.46 5.59
C GLN A 224 -22.10 3.45 6.74
N ILE A 225 -23.33 3.26 7.20
CA ILE A 225 -23.62 2.32 8.28
C ILE A 225 -23.32 0.86 7.90
N LYS A 226 -23.55 0.47 6.64
CA LYS A 226 -23.20 -0.86 6.14
C LYS A 226 -21.69 -1.07 6.14
N LEU A 227 -20.94 -0.11 5.61
CA LEU A 227 -19.46 -0.15 5.59
C LEU A 227 -18.90 -0.20 7.03
N LYS A 228 -19.45 0.59 7.95
CA LYS A 228 -19.09 0.54 9.37
C LYS A 228 -19.36 -0.83 10.00
N LEU A 229 -20.49 -1.48 9.68
CA LEU A 229 -20.81 -2.82 10.18
C LEU A 229 -19.81 -3.85 9.65
N VAL A 230 -19.49 -3.84 8.35
CA VAL A 230 -18.50 -4.74 7.74
C VAL A 230 -17.12 -4.54 8.38
N LEU A 231 -16.65 -3.30 8.54
CA LEU A 231 -15.41 -3.03 9.27
C LEU A 231 -15.48 -3.55 10.72
N GLY A 232 -16.62 -3.40 11.36
CA GLY A 232 -16.86 -3.93 12.70
C GLY A 232 -16.75 -5.45 12.78
N GLU A 233 -17.20 -6.21 11.78
CA GLU A 233 -17.03 -7.67 11.72
C GLU A 233 -15.54 -8.03 11.72
N VAL A 234 -14.74 -7.40 10.85
CA VAL A 234 -13.32 -7.61 10.76
C VAL A 234 -12.61 -7.32 12.09
N LEU A 235 -12.89 -6.14 12.67
CA LEU A 235 -12.26 -5.74 13.94
C LEU A 235 -12.66 -6.67 15.10
N ARG A 236 -13.90 -7.14 15.14
CA ARG A 236 -14.36 -8.11 16.13
C ARG A 236 -13.61 -9.43 16.03
N ASP A 237 -13.41 -9.92 14.81
CA ASP A 237 -12.77 -11.21 14.58
C ASP A 237 -11.25 -11.14 14.86
N LEU A 238 -10.57 -10.07 14.46
CA LEU A 238 -9.17 -9.82 14.81
C LEU A 238 -8.99 -9.63 16.34
N LYS A 239 -9.90 -8.95 17.01
CA LYS A 239 -9.91 -8.83 18.46
C LYS A 239 -10.06 -10.19 19.15
N LYS A 240 -10.98 -11.06 18.71
CA LYS A 240 -11.14 -12.44 19.21
C LYS A 240 -9.88 -13.28 19.02
N GLN A 241 -9.15 -13.08 17.94
CA GLN A 241 -7.87 -13.72 17.66
C GLN A 241 -6.72 -13.16 18.52
N GLY A 242 -6.98 -12.13 19.33
CA GLY A 242 -5.97 -11.50 20.17
C GLY A 242 -4.97 -10.63 19.40
N ARG A 243 -5.30 -10.21 18.18
CA ARG A 243 -4.43 -9.38 17.33
C ARG A 243 -4.39 -7.93 17.78
N CYS A 244 -5.49 -7.42 18.32
CA CYS A 244 -5.63 -6.00 18.70
C CYS A 244 -6.56 -5.78 19.87
N TYR A 245 -6.42 -4.62 20.50
CA TYR A 245 -7.44 -3.96 21.28
C TYR A 245 -8.18 -2.95 20.42
N VAL A 246 -9.49 -2.80 20.61
CA VAL A 246 -10.32 -1.88 19.81
C VAL A 246 -11.27 -1.10 20.71
N LYS A 247 -11.29 0.21 20.55
CA LYS A 247 -12.21 1.11 21.21
C LYS A 247 -13.02 1.92 20.20
N HIS A 248 -14.35 1.91 20.36
CA HIS A 248 -15.26 2.72 19.55
C HIS A 248 -15.35 4.15 20.11
N GLU A 249 -14.69 5.10 19.47
CA GLU A 249 -14.68 6.50 19.92
C GLU A 249 -15.73 7.34 19.19
N VAL A 250 -16.86 7.55 19.88
CA VAL A 250 -18.05 8.23 19.30
C VAL A 250 -17.76 9.69 18.97
N LYS A 251 -17.04 10.41 19.85
CA LYS A 251 -16.77 11.85 19.68
C LYS A 251 -15.80 12.11 18.51
N GLN A 252 -14.84 11.22 18.30
CA GLN A 252 -13.83 11.32 17.25
C GLN A 252 -14.28 10.60 15.98
N ALA A 253 -15.37 9.84 16.07
CA ALA A 253 -15.94 9.06 14.97
C ALA A 253 -14.95 8.09 14.33
N CYS A 254 -14.13 7.42 15.15
CA CYS A 254 -13.13 6.43 14.74
C CYS A 254 -13.18 5.16 15.60
N PHE A 255 -12.55 4.12 15.08
CA PHE A 255 -12.07 3.00 15.88
C PHE A 255 -10.62 3.27 16.26
N HIS A 256 -10.35 3.35 17.56
CA HIS A 256 -9.01 3.44 18.13
C HIS A 256 -8.46 2.03 18.31
N ILE A 257 -7.39 1.69 17.61
CA ILE A 257 -6.88 0.32 17.45
C ILE A 257 -5.43 0.26 17.90
N THR A 258 -5.10 -0.68 18.79
CA THR A 258 -3.72 -0.91 19.25
C THR A 258 -3.34 -2.36 18.98
N ALA A 259 -2.19 -2.59 18.30
CA ALA A 259 -1.63 -3.92 18.05
C ALA A 259 -1.21 -4.61 19.36
N ARG A 260 -1.29 -5.96 19.37
CA ARG A 260 -0.95 -6.80 20.53
C ARG A 260 0.20 -7.75 20.23
#